data_380abda8228dd6ac96217ea490e79767
#
_entry.id   380abda8228dd6ac96217ea490e79767
#
_cell.length_a   1.000
_cell.length_b   1.000
_cell.length_c   1.000
_cell.angle_alpha   90.00
_cell.angle_beta   90.00
_cell.angle_gamma   90.00
#
_symmetry.space_group_name_H-M   'P 1'
#
loop_
_entity.id
_entity.type
_entity.pdbx_description
1 polymer ?
#
loop_
_entity_poly.entity_id
_entity_poly.type
_entity_poly.pdbx_seq_one_letter_code
_entity_poly.pdbx_strand_id
1 'polypeptide(L)'
;MTNDSNPPIDYIEFTSPDVEATQAFFAAAFGWSYIDYGPDYKDIQGAGLGSGIERGETRPPLPVLKADDLEAMLDRLKAAGAEITKDIFEFPGGRRFQFREPGGTEMAVWTTAGDDHG
;
A
#
# COMPACT_ATOMS: atom_id res chain seq x y z
N MET A 1 -15.99 8.79 -14.77
CA MET A 1 -16.71 8.36 -13.56
C MET A 1 -15.78 7.57 -12.65
N THR A 2 -15.75 7.92 -11.39
CA THR A 2 -14.93 7.19 -10.44
C THR A 2 -15.70 6.02 -9.86
N ASN A 3 -15.00 5.01 -9.37
CA ASN A 3 -15.58 3.82 -8.76
C ASN A 3 -15.24 3.79 -7.27
N ASP A 4 -15.29 4.96 -6.64
CA ASP A 4 -14.74 5.13 -5.30
C ASP A 4 -15.75 5.01 -4.17
N SER A 5 -16.98 4.59 -4.47
CA SER A 5 -18.01 4.42 -3.41
C SER A 5 -17.56 3.41 -2.37
N ASN A 6 -16.95 2.34 -2.81
CA ASN A 6 -16.45 1.26 -1.95
C ASN A 6 -15.05 0.87 -2.42
N PRO A 7 -14.05 1.71 -2.13
CA PRO A 7 -12.70 1.41 -2.61
C PRO A 7 -12.18 0.10 -2.01
N PRO A 8 -11.66 -0.80 -2.85
CA PRO A 8 -11.20 -2.10 -2.36
C PRO A 8 -9.84 -2.01 -1.70
N ILE A 9 -9.59 -2.90 -0.74
CA ILE A 9 -8.23 -3.19 -0.31
C ILE A 9 -7.65 -4.11 -1.38
N ASP A 10 -6.62 -3.66 -2.10
CA ASP A 10 -6.05 -4.44 -3.18
C ASP A 10 -4.56 -4.75 -2.99
N TYR A 11 -4.01 -4.36 -1.85
CA TYR A 11 -2.58 -4.55 -1.63
C TYR A 11 -2.28 -4.60 -0.13
N ILE A 12 -1.30 -5.42 0.26
CA ILE A 12 -0.79 -5.46 1.63
C ILE A 12 0.72 -5.21 1.56
N GLU A 13 1.21 -4.23 2.30
CA GLU A 13 2.62 -3.90 2.31
C GLU A 13 3.24 -4.28 3.65
N PHE A 14 4.20 -5.19 3.61
CA PHE A 14 5.00 -5.55 4.78
C PHE A 14 6.24 -4.66 4.83
N THR A 15 6.71 -4.36 6.02
CA THR A 15 7.93 -3.58 6.21
C THR A 15 8.89 -4.36 7.06
N SER A 16 10.13 -4.49 6.61
CA SER A 16 11.13 -5.32 7.29
C SER A 16 12.51 -4.66 7.19
N PRO A 17 13.29 -4.70 8.28
CA PRO A 17 14.69 -4.23 8.23
C PRO A 17 15.59 -5.19 7.46
N ASP A 18 15.11 -6.43 7.21
CA ASP A 18 15.87 -7.44 6.49
C ASP A 18 14.94 -8.05 5.43
N VAL A 19 14.82 -7.35 4.31
CA VAL A 19 13.90 -7.75 3.23
C VAL A 19 14.23 -9.13 2.70
N GLU A 20 15.52 -9.45 2.57
CA GLU A 20 15.96 -10.75 2.04
C GLU A 20 15.58 -11.90 2.97
N ALA A 21 15.71 -11.71 4.28
CA ALA A 21 15.31 -12.74 5.25
C ALA A 21 13.80 -12.95 5.25
N THR A 22 13.03 -11.86 5.19
CA THR A 22 11.56 -11.94 5.12
C THR A 22 11.13 -12.65 3.84
N GLN A 23 11.75 -12.30 2.71
CA GLN A 23 11.48 -12.95 1.42
C GLN A 23 11.76 -14.45 1.49
N ALA A 24 12.93 -14.81 2.01
CA ALA A 24 13.34 -16.22 2.11
C ALA A 24 12.37 -17.00 3.00
N PHE A 25 11.93 -16.41 4.09
CA PHE A 25 10.97 -17.06 4.98
C PHE A 25 9.63 -17.33 4.27
N PHE A 26 9.07 -16.30 3.63
CA PHE A 26 7.80 -16.46 2.93
C PHE A 26 7.90 -17.47 1.79
N ALA A 27 9.03 -17.47 1.06
CA ALA A 27 9.22 -18.43 -0.03
C ALA A 27 9.28 -19.86 0.51
N ALA A 28 10.02 -20.08 1.58
CA ALA A 28 10.17 -21.41 2.16
C ALA A 28 8.87 -21.90 2.82
N ALA A 29 8.17 -21.00 3.51
CA ALA A 29 6.97 -21.38 4.26
C ALA A 29 5.73 -21.48 3.37
N PHE A 30 5.57 -20.60 2.39
CA PHE A 30 4.33 -20.46 1.64
C PHE A 30 4.48 -20.68 0.14
N GLY A 31 5.71 -20.75 -0.37
CA GLY A 31 5.94 -20.94 -1.80
C GLY A 31 5.71 -19.70 -2.64
N TRP A 32 5.61 -18.53 -2.02
CA TRP A 32 5.42 -17.29 -2.78
C TRP A 32 6.69 -16.94 -3.56
N SER A 33 6.52 -16.41 -4.75
CA SER A 33 7.64 -15.93 -5.57
C SER A 33 7.66 -14.40 -5.56
N TYR A 34 8.64 -13.81 -6.25
CA TYR A 34 8.89 -12.38 -6.12
C TYR A 34 9.31 -11.76 -7.44
N ILE A 35 8.98 -10.46 -7.58
CA ILE A 35 9.60 -9.61 -8.58
C ILE A 35 10.53 -8.67 -7.80
N ASP A 36 11.79 -8.62 -8.21
CA ASP A 36 12.83 -7.88 -7.52
C ASP A 36 12.90 -6.45 -8.06
N TYR A 37 12.60 -5.49 -7.22
CA TYR A 37 12.70 -4.06 -7.54
C TYR A 37 13.88 -3.41 -6.83
N GLY A 38 14.91 -4.17 -6.54
CA GLY A 38 16.10 -3.67 -5.87
C GLY A 38 16.16 -4.09 -4.41
N PRO A 39 17.17 -3.62 -3.67
CA PRO A 39 17.39 -4.08 -2.30
C PRO A 39 16.34 -3.60 -1.32
N ASP A 40 15.57 -2.57 -1.68
CA ASP A 40 14.64 -1.94 -0.73
C ASP A 40 13.18 -2.34 -0.96
N TYR A 41 12.88 -3.08 -2.03
CA TYR A 41 11.50 -3.46 -2.30
C TYR A 41 11.40 -4.74 -3.13
N LYS A 42 10.54 -5.65 -2.71
CA LYS A 42 10.20 -6.87 -3.44
C LYS A 42 8.69 -6.95 -3.58
N ASP A 43 8.20 -7.23 -4.78
CA ASP A 43 6.78 -7.48 -5.00
C ASP A 43 6.51 -8.96 -4.83
N ILE A 44 5.48 -9.31 -4.05
CA ILE A 44 5.14 -10.71 -3.75
C ILE A 44 4.16 -11.22 -4.77
N GLN A 45 4.43 -12.42 -5.30
CA GLN A 45 3.57 -13.10 -6.27
C GLN A 45 3.01 -14.37 -5.64
N GLY A 46 1.72 -14.60 -5.85
CA GLY A 46 1.09 -15.84 -5.41
C GLY A 46 0.43 -15.80 -4.06
N ALA A 47 0.40 -14.65 -3.40
CA ALA A 47 -0.21 -14.53 -2.08
C ALA A 47 -1.73 -14.35 -2.13
N GLY A 48 -2.31 -14.28 -3.33
CA GLY A 48 -3.75 -14.09 -3.51
C GLY A 48 -4.15 -12.64 -3.61
N LEU A 49 -3.57 -11.77 -2.81
CA LEU A 49 -3.76 -10.34 -2.83
C LEU A 49 -2.44 -9.71 -3.25
N GLY A 50 -2.48 -8.61 -3.99
CA GLY A 50 -1.27 -7.86 -4.29
C GLY A 50 -0.53 -7.55 -2.99
N SER A 51 0.78 -7.69 -2.98
CA SER A 51 1.55 -7.48 -1.76
C SER A 51 3.02 -7.23 -2.06
N GLY A 52 3.71 -6.65 -1.09
CA GLY A 52 5.12 -6.35 -1.24
C GLY A 52 5.83 -6.25 0.10
N ILE A 53 7.15 -6.20 0.06
CA ILE A 53 7.99 -6.03 1.23
C ILE A 53 8.87 -4.80 1.00
N GLU A 54 8.74 -3.81 1.89
CA GLU A 54 9.54 -2.60 1.87
C GLU A 54 10.59 -2.65 2.98
N ARG A 55 11.78 -2.12 2.70
CA ARG A 55 12.80 -2.00 3.74
C ARG A 55 12.46 -0.87 4.69
N GLY A 56 12.52 -1.16 5.97
CA GLY A 56 12.25 -0.19 7.01
C GLY A 56 12.14 -0.89 8.37
N GLU A 57 11.87 -0.12 9.41
CA GLU A 57 11.64 -0.71 10.72
C GLU A 57 10.39 -1.59 10.70
N THR A 58 10.44 -2.70 11.41
CA THR A 58 9.29 -3.60 11.50
C THR A 58 8.07 -2.84 12.03
N ARG A 59 6.95 -3.02 11.36
CA ARG A 59 5.68 -2.39 11.72
C ARG A 59 4.54 -3.32 11.30
N PRO A 60 3.32 -3.11 11.81
CA PRO A 60 2.17 -3.89 11.32
C PRO A 60 2.00 -3.72 9.82
N PRO A 61 1.56 -4.77 9.12
CA PRO A 61 1.32 -4.64 7.68
C PRO A 61 0.35 -3.52 7.38
N LEU A 62 0.58 -2.85 6.25
CA LEU A 62 -0.19 -1.70 5.83
C LEU A 62 -1.22 -2.13 4.78
N PRO A 63 -2.53 -2.11 5.11
CA PRO A 63 -3.55 -2.32 4.08
C PRO A 63 -3.58 -1.11 3.15
N VAL A 64 -3.65 -1.36 1.84
CA VAL A 64 -3.64 -0.31 0.84
C VAL A 64 -4.90 -0.43 -0.02
N LEU A 65 -5.66 0.65 -0.10
CA LEU A 65 -6.87 0.72 -0.92
C LEU A 65 -6.54 1.37 -2.25
N LYS A 66 -7.30 1.02 -3.28
CA LYS A 66 -7.19 1.68 -4.58
C LYS A 66 -8.36 2.62 -4.79
N ALA A 67 -8.06 3.84 -5.22
CA ALA A 67 -9.08 4.83 -5.57
C ALA A 67 -8.77 5.41 -6.94
N ASP A 68 -9.80 5.89 -7.63
CA ASP A 68 -9.62 6.53 -8.93
C ASP A 68 -9.32 8.01 -8.77
N ASP A 69 -9.89 8.66 -7.76
CA ASP A 69 -9.68 10.09 -7.49
C ASP A 69 -9.05 10.24 -6.11
N LEU A 70 -7.73 10.35 -6.10
CA LEU A 70 -6.98 10.34 -4.86
C LEU A 70 -7.26 11.56 -3.99
N GLU A 71 -7.36 12.76 -4.59
CA GLU A 71 -7.64 13.99 -3.87
C GLU A 71 -9.01 13.97 -3.22
N ALA A 72 -10.02 13.51 -3.95
CA ALA A 72 -11.36 13.41 -3.38
C ALA A 72 -11.41 12.41 -2.24
N MET A 73 -10.68 11.30 -2.36
CA MET A 73 -10.61 10.31 -1.29
C MET A 73 -9.92 10.89 -0.05
N LEU A 74 -8.84 11.66 -0.24
CA LEU A 74 -8.16 12.33 0.86
C LEU A 74 -9.13 13.23 1.64
N ASP A 75 -9.88 14.07 0.92
CA ASP A 75 -10.85 14.96 1.55
C ASP A 75 -11.95 14.19 2.27
N ARG A 76 -12.42 13.12 1.66
CA ARG A 76 -13.46 12.27 2.24
C ARG A 76 -12.99 11.62 3.55
N LEU A 77 -11.75 11.17 3.58
CA LEU A 77 -11.21 10.54 4.79
C LEU A 77 -10.98 11.55 5.91
N LYS A 78 -10.52 12.76 5.56
CA LYS A 78 -10.41 13.83 6.55
C LYS A 78 -11.78 14.15 7.14
N ALA A 79 -12.80 14.27 6.31
CA ALA A 79 -14.15 14.55 6.76
C ALA A 79 -14.70 13.44 7.66
N ALA A 80 -14.25 12.20 7.44
CA ALA A 80 -14.67 11.06 8.24
C ALA A 80 -13.87 10.89 9.54
N GLY A 81 -12.86 11.74 9.78
CA GLY A 81 -12.11 11.72 11.03
C GLY A 81 -10.72 11.14 10.95
N ALA A 82 -10.21 10.85 9.77
CA ALA A 82 -8.88 10.29 9.64
C ALA A 82 -7.80 11.35 9.88
N GLU A 83 -6.69 10.89 10.44
CA GLU A 83 -5.47 11.69 10.53
C GLU A 83 -4.59 11.34 9.33
N ILE A 84 -4.17 12.33 8.56
CA ILE A 84 -3.29 12.08 7.41
C ILE A 84 -1.86 11.99 7.95
N THR A 85 -1.29 10.79 7.88
CA THR A 85 0.06 10.55 8.40
C THR A 85 1.12 10.83 7.35
N LYS A 86 0.75 10.79 6.05
CA LYS A 86 1.67 11.11 4.97
C LYS A 86 0.86 11.67 3.81
N ASP A 87 1.16 12.92 3.43
CA ASP A 87 0.47 13.58 2.32
C ASP A 87 0.76 12.88 0.99
N ILE A 88 -0.04 13.18 -0.03
CA ILE A 88 0.10 12.56 -1.34
C ILE A 88 1.53 12.70 -1.85
N PHE A 89 2.09 11.58 -2.26
CA PHE A 89 3.42 11.53 -2.86
C PHE A 89 3.43 10.59 -4.05
N GLU A 90 4.40 10.79 -4.94
CA GLU A 90 4.55 9.98 -6.14
C GLU A 90 5.50 8.82 -5.89
N PHE A 91 5.23 7.71 -6.57
CA PHE A 91 6.13 6.57 -6.62
C PHE A 91 6.04 5.99 -8.05
N PRO A 92 6.92 5.05 -8.45
CA PRO A 92 6.96 4.61 -9.85
C PRO A 92 5.66 4.06 -10.41
N GLY A 93 4.76 3.54 -9.58
CA GLY A 93 3.48 2.99 -10.06
C GLY A 93 2.32 3.96 -10.03
N GLY A 94 2.48 5.14 -9.44
CA GLY A 94 1.39 6.09 -9.31
C GLY A 94 1.59 7.08 -8.19
N ARG A 95 0.54 7.34 -7.44
CA ARG A 95 0.57 8.24 -6.28
C ARG A 95 -0.17 7.60 -5.13
N ARG A 96 0.17 7.98 -3.91
CA ARG A 96 -0.54 7.48 -2.73
C ARG A 96 -0.42 8.46 -1.55
N PHE A 97 -1.27 8.26 -0.54
CA PHE A 97 -1.13 8.92 0.76
C PHE A 97 -1.37 7.89 1.86
N GLN A 98 -1.04 8.25 3.08
CA GLN A 98 -1.26 7.37 4.23
C GLN A 98 -2.06 8.09 5.30
N PHE A 99 -2.86 7.34 6.03
CA PHE A 99 -3.72 7.90 7.06
C PHE A 99 -3.87 6.91 8.20
N ARG A 100 -4.30 7.44 9.34
CA ARG A 100 -4.65 6.62 10.50
C ARG A 100 -6.14 6.82 10.76
N GLU A 101 -6.90 5.72 10.81
CA GLU A 101 -8.32 5.80 11.14
C GLU A 101 -8.46 6.06 12.65
N PRO A 102 -9.65 6.49 13.13
CA PRO A 102 -9.81 6.91 14.53
C PRO A 102 -9.43 5.88 15.58
N GLY A 103 -9.45 4.60 15.25
CA GLY A 103 -9.02 3.54 16.18
C GLY A 103 -7.51 3.34 16.24
N GLY A 104 -6.75 4.03 15.38
CA GLY A 104 -5.30 3.99 15.39
C GLY A 104 -4.65 3.15 14.31
N THR A 105 -5.41 2.46 13.46
CA THR A 105 -4.83 1.64 12.40
C THR A 105 -4.36 2.51 11.24
N GLU A 106 -3.11 2.34 10.84
CA GLU A 106 -2.58 3.05 9.68
C GLU A 106 -2.88 2.28 8.41
N MET A 107 -3.28 3.00 7.37
CA MET A 107 -3.63 2.45 6.07
C MET A 107 -3.15 3.42 4.99
N ALA A 108 -3.22 2.99 3.73
CA ALA A 108 -2.86 3.85 2.60
C ALA A 108 -3.93 3.78 1.52
N VAL A 109 -3.94 4.80 0.65
CA VAL A 109 -4.77 4.81 -0.56
C VAL A 109 -3.86 5.17 -1.72
N TRP A 110 -4.00 4.47 -2.83
CA TRP A 110 -3.18 4.73 -4.01
C TRP A 110 -4.03 4.82 -5.26
N THR A 111 -3.46 5.42 -6.29
CA THR A 111 -4.04 5.42 -7.63
C THR A 111 -2.93 5.18 -8.63
N THR A 112 -3.27 4.57 -9.76
CA THR A 112 -2.26 4.35 -10.80
C THR A 112 -1.96 5.65 -11.53
N ALA A 113 -0.77 5.74 -12.08
CA ALA A 113 -0.37 6.93 -12.83
C ALA A 113 -1.30 7.18 -14.02
N GLY A 114 -1.81 6.12 -14.65
CA GLY A 114 -2.68 6.26 -15.81
C GLY A 114 -4.10 6.67 -15.50
N ASP A 115 -4.53 6.50 -14.24
CA ASP A 115 -5.91 6.79 -13.82
C ASP A 115 -6.06 8.18 -13.24
N ASP A 116 -4.97 8.88 -13.09
CA ASP A 116 -4.98 10.17 -12.42
C ASP A 116 -5.18 11.28 -13.42
N HIS A 117 -6.41 11.51 -13.75
CA HIS A 117 -6.75 12.53 -14.74
C HIS A 117 -7.29 13.75 -14.06
N GLY A 118 -6.79 14.14 -13.06
CA GLY A 118 -7.20 15.42 -12.50
C GLY A 118 -8.56 15.91 -12.88
#